data_dbb78404ac1b492d1220f838ecff812c
#
_entry.id   dbb78404ac1b492d1220f838ecff812c
#
_cell.length_a   1.000
_cell.length_b   1.000
_cell.length_c   1.000
_cell.angle_alpha   90.00
_cell.angle_beta   90.00
_cell.angle_gamma   90.00
#
_symmetry.space_group_name_H-M   'P 1'
#
loop_
_entity.id
_entity.type
_entity.pdbx_description
1 polymer ?
#
loop_
_entity_poly.entity_id
_entity_poly.type
_entity_poly.pdbx_seq_one_letter_code
_entity_poly.pdbx_strand_id
1 'polypeptide(L)'
;MNYLEFEKPLSEIEGKAEELRAMARTGGGMDLTKEAEALDRKAETALRDLYKALTPWQKCQVARHPDRPHCRDYVDGLFTEFTGLAGDRAFADDHAVMGGIARFQDQPVVVIGHEKGNDTKTRIERNFGMARPEGYRKAIRLMDLADRFRLPVITLVDTPGAYPGKGAEERGQAEAIARSTEKCLAIGVPLISVVIGEGGSGGAVAFATANRVAMLEHSVYSVISPEGCASILWKDAEKMREAAEALRLTAQDLQKLGIIDRIVKEPMGGAQRAPKEAIDAVGKAIEAMLKDLAGKKPDALIKDRRQKFLDMGAKGLAA
;
A
#
# COMPACT_ATOMS: atom_id res chain seq x y z
N MET A 1 14.61 -14.63 6.01
CA MET A 1 13.87 -13.35 6.23
C MET A 1 14.85 -12.22 6.05
N ASN A 2 14.47 -11.17 5.35
CA ASN A 2 15.28 -9.95 5.25
C ASN A 2 15.02 -9.09 6.51
N TYR A 3 16.09 -8.55 7.12
CA TYR A 3 15.97 -7.64 8.26
C TYR A 3 16.32 -6.22 7.84
N LEU A 4 15.56 -5.26 8.31
CA LEU A 4 15.88 -3.85 8.16
C LEU A 4 17.04 -3.44 9.09
N GLU A 5 17.70 -2.35 8.79
CA GLU A 5 18.89 -1.92 9.56
C GLU A 5 18.59 -1.77 11.06
N PHE A 6 17.44 -1.21 11.39
CA PHE A 6 17.02 -1.01 12.78
C PHE A 6 16.58 -2.31 13.48
N GLU A 7 16.38 -3.41 12.72
CA GLU A 7 16.07 -4.75 13.23
C GLU A 7 17.32 -5.61 13.52
N LYS A 8 18.54 -5.13 13.25
CA LYS A 8 19.78 -5.87 13.51
C LYS A 8 19.87 -6.48 14.91
N PRO A 9 19.54 -5.76 16.00
CA PRO A 9 19.59 -6.36 17.35
C PRO A 9 18.61 -7.54 17.50
N LEU A 10 17.48 -7.52 16.80
CA LEU A 10 16.51 -8.60 16.77
C LEU A 10 17.06 -9.80 16.01
N SER A 11 17.67 -9.57 14.83
CA SER A 11 18.24 -10.63 14.01
C SER A 11 19.33 -11.42 14.74
N GLU A 12 20.10 -10.77 15.61
CA GLU A 12 21.11 -11.42 16.46
C GLU A 12 20.48 -12.37 17.49
N ILE A 13 19.35 -11.98 18.08
CA ILE A 13 18.65 -12.80 19.08
C ILE A 13 17.98 -14.00 18.37
N GLU A 14 17.29 -13.76 17.26
CA GLU A 14 16.61 -14.80 16.47
C GLU A 14 17.65 -15.78 15.87
N GLY A 15 18.80 -15.28 15.41
CA GLY A 15 19.92 -16.10 14.93
C GLY A 15 20.48 -17.05 15.99
N LYS A 16 20.74 -16.54 17.19
CA LYS A 16 21.18 -17.36 18.32
C LYS A 16 20.16 -18.44 18.72
N ALA A 17 18.87 -18.11 18.71
CA ALA A 17 17.84 -19.09 18.99
C ALA A 17 17.81 -20.23 17.96
N GLU A 18 17.99 -19.90 16.67
CA GLU A 18 18.05 -20.92 15.60
C GLU A 18 19.35 -21.78 15.68
N GLU A 19 20.49 -21.17 16.01
CA GLU A 19 21.72 -21.91 16.28
C GLU A 19 21.58 -22.92 17.40
N LEU A 20 20.95 -22.53 18.54
CA LEU A 20 20.68 -23.47 19.64
C LEU A 20 19.75 -24.60 19.23
N ARG A 21 18.72 -24.32 18.43
CA ARG A 21 17.84 -25.38 17.87
C ARG A 21 18.57 -26.31 16.92
N ALA A 22 19.46 -25.78 16.09
CA ALA A 22 20.30 -26.59 15.18
C ALA A 22 21.21 -27.52 15.98
N MET A 23 21.87 -27.00 17.03
CA MET A 23 22.71 -27.80 17.95
C MET A 23 21.90 -28.89 18.66
N ALA A 24 20.71 -28.59 19.15
CA ALA A 24 19.82 -29.56 19.78
C ALA A 24 19.42 -30.71 18.82
N ARG A 25 19.22 -30.41 17.54
CA ARG A 25 18.89 -31.45 16.51
C ARG A 25 20.08 -32.33 16.14
N THR A 26 21.30 -31.83 16.20
CA THR A 26 22.51 -32.57 15.79
C THR A 26 23.09 -33.48 16.88
N GLY A 27 22.48 -33.53 18.07
CA GLY A 27 22.73 -34.58 19.04
C GLY A 27 23.96 -34.37 19.94
N GLY A 28 23.82 -33.58 20.97
CA GLY A 28 24.84 -33.37 21.99
C GLY A 28 24.37 -33.73 23.42
N GLY A 29 23.24 -34.41 23.61
CA GLY A 29 22.75 -34.78 24.95
C GLY A 29 22.37 -33.59 25.85
N MET A 30 22.51 -32.36 25.40
CA MET A 30 22.17 -31.16 26.15
C MET A 30 20.80 -30.67 25.72
N ASP A 31 19.85 -30.58 26.65
CA ASP A 31 18.52 -30.00 26.37
C ASP A 31 18.62 -28.47 26.29
N LEU A 32 18.91 -27.97 25.06
CA LEU A 32 19.00 -26.53 24.76
C LEU A 32 17.63 -25.92 24.44
N THR A 33 16.56 -26.68 24.54
CA THR A 33 15.20 -26.25 24.18
C THR A 33 14.75 -25.05 25.03
N LYS A 34 15.01 -25.11 26.34
CA LYS A 34 14.63 -24.03 27.28
C LYS A 34 15.36 -22.72 27.01
N GLU A 35 16.65 -22.80 26.66
CA GLU A 35 17.45 -21.63 26.29
C GLU A 35 16.97 -21.03 24.96
N ALA A 36 16.69 -21.84 23.97
CA ALA A 36 16.11 -21.39 22.70
C ALA A 36 14.76 -20.71 22.89
N GLU A 37 13.86 -21.32 23.69
CA GLU A 37 12.56 -20.71 24.03
C GLU A 37 12.69 -19.40 24.82
N ALA A 38 13.71 -19.28 25.68
CA ALA A 38 13.97 -18.03 26.39
C ALA A 38 14.42 -16.92 25.44
N LEU A 39 15.24 -17.23 24.42
CA LEU A 39 15.61 -16.30 23.38
C LEU A 39 14.43 -15.92 22.49
N ASP A 40 13.53 -16.85 22.18
CA ASP A 40 12.30 -16.54 21.43
C ASP A 40 11.42 -15.53 22.17
N ARG A 41 11.18 -15.74 23.44
CA ARG A 41 10.41 -14.80 24.27
C ARG A 41 11.07 -13.41 24.32
N LYS A 42 12.42 -13.40 24.38
CA LYS A 42 13.19 -12.15 24.34
C LYS A 42 13.07 -11.47 22.96
N ALA A 43 13.16 -12.24 21.89
CA ALA A 43 12.98 -11.73 20.52
C ALA A 43 11.58 -11.17 20.30
N GLU A 44 10.54 -11.88 20.75
CA GLU A 44 9.14 -11.42 20.65
C GLU A 44 8.92 -10.12 21.43
N THR A 45 9.50 -10.01 22.62
CA THR A 45 9.41 -8.77 23.42
C THR A 45 10.12 -7.62 22.73
N ALA A 46 11.36 -7.85 22.25
CA ALA A 46 12.13 -6.85 21.53
C ALA A 46 11.44 -6.40 20.25
N LEU A 47 10.85 -7.33 19.49
CA LEU A 47 10.07 -7.05 18.28
C LEU A 47 8.86 -6.16 18.60
N ARG A 48 8.12 -6.51 19.66
CA ARG A 48 6.94 -5.74 20.09
C ARG A 48 7.30 -4.31 20.48
N ASP A 49 8.35 -4.15 21.27
CA ASP A 49 8.80 -2.82 21.73
C ASP A 49 9.31 -1.98 20.56
N LEU A 50 10.07 -2.59 19.64
CA LEU A 50 10.58 -1.95 18.44
C LEU A 50 9.44 -1.44 17.53
N TYR A 51 8.48 -2.30 17.19
CA TYR A 51 7.39 -1.95 16.30
C TYR A 51 6.34 -1.01 16.92
N LYS A 52 6.26 -0.96 18.24
CA LYS A 52 5.44 0.02 18.95
C LYS A 52 5.98 1.44 18.85
N ALA A 53 7.30 1.60 18.68
CA ALA A 53 8.00 2.88 18.72
C ALA A 53 8.62 3.31 17.38
N LEU A 54 8.17 2.74 16.26
CA LEU A 54 8.71 3.08 14.93
C LEU A 54 8.58 4.58 14.63
N THR A 55 9.71 5.19 14.25
CA THR A 55 9.74 6.56 13.73
C THR A 55 9.10 6.61 12.34
N PRO A 56 8.67 7.79 11.84
CA PRO A 56 8.15 7.95 10.47
C PRO A 56 9.10 7.40 9.40
N TRP A 57 10.41 7.61 9.54
CA TRP A 57 11.40 7.06 8.62
C TRP A 57 11.46 5.52 8.66
N GLN A 58 11.43 4.92 9.85
CA GLN A 58 11.39 3.46 9.98
C GLN A 58 10.10 2.88 9.36
N LYS A 59 8.97 3.58 9.45
CA LYS A 59 7.74 3.17 8.75
C LYS A 59 7.91 3.23 7.22
N CYS A 60 8.62 4.22 6.68
CA CYS A 60 8.98 4.22 5.25
C CYS A 60 9.79 2.98 4.87
N GLN A 61 10.75 2.59 5.71
CA GLN A 61 11.55 1.39 5.47
C GLN A 61 10.70 0.12 5.53
N VAL A 62 9.78 0.00 6.51
CA VAL A 62 8.82 -1.12 6.58
C VAL A 62 7.88 -1.14 5.39
N ALA A 63 7.34 0.01 4.96
CA ALA A 63 6.49 0.11 3.76
C ALA A 63 7.18 -0.38 2.47
N ARG A 64 8.51 -0.25 2.41
CA ARG A 64 9.38 -0.64 1.30
C ARG A 64 10.00 -2.03 1.47
N HIS A 65 9.66 -2.74 2.53
CA HIS A 65 10.29 -4.03 2.82
C HIS A 65 10.11 -5.00 1.64
N PRO A 66 11.19 -5.67 1.16
CA PRO A 66 11.13 -6.52 -0.04
C PRO A 66 10.22 -7.74 0.08
N ASP A 67 10.01 -8.24 1.30
CA ASP A 67 9.15 -9.41 1.58
C ASP A 67 7.71 -9.00 1.93
N ARG A 68 7.36 -7.71 1.81
CA ARG A 68 5.99 -7.24 2.03
C ARG A 68 5.08 -7.74 0.90
N PRO A 69 3.85 -8.21 1.20
CA PRO A 69 2.94 -8.64 0.15
C PRO A 69 2.61 -7.48 -0.80
N HIS A 70 2.65 -7.76 -2.10
CA HIS A 70 2.35 -6.84 -3.18
C HIS A 70 0.91 -7.00 -3.68
N CYS A 71 0.49 -6.18 -4.63
CA CYS A 71 -0.88 -6.18 -5.16
C CYS A 71 -1.33 -7.57 -5.59
N ARG A 72 -0.49 -8.33 -6.26
CA ARG A 72 -0.78 -9.70 -6.71
C ARG A 72 -1.14 -10.62 -5.54
N ASP A 73 -0.41 -10.54 -4.44
CA ASP A 73 -0.64 -11.39 -3.26
C ASP A 73 -2.01 -11.10 -2.63
N TYR A 74 -2.40 -9.81 -2.60
CA TYR A 74 -3.75 -9.43 -2.15
C TYR A 74 -4.83 -9.88 -3.11
N VAL A 75 -4.59 -9.81 -4.42
CA VAL A 75 -5.54 -10.30 -5.43
C VAL A 75 -5.73 -11.81 -5.26
N ASP A 76 -4.67 -12.57 -5.16
CA ASP A 76 -4.72 -14.02 -5.03
C ASP A 76 -5.29 -14.48 -3.66
N GLY A 77 -5.12 -13.68 -2.61
CA GLY A 77 -5.59 -14.00 -1.25
C GLY A 77 -7.02 -13.57 -0.93
N LEU A 78 -7.54 -12.54 -1.61
CA LEU A 78 -8.85 -11.94 -1.27
C LEU A 78 -9.93 -12.13 -2.32
N PHE A 79 -9.56 -12.41 -3.56
CA PHE A 79 -10.49 -12.45 -4.68
C PHE A 79 -10.48 -13.80 -5.38
N THR A 80 -11.63 -14.18 -5.89
CA THR A 80 -11.79 -15.34 -6.76
C THR A 80 -12.14 -14.90 -8.18
N GLU A 81 -11.98 -15.80 -9.15
CA GLU A 81 -12.33 -15.58 -10.56
C GLU A 81 -11.69 -14.32 -11.17
N PHE A 82 -10.48 -13.94 -10.72
CA PHE A 82 -9.81 -12.77 -11.26
C PHE A 82 -9.50 -12.93 -12.75
N THR A 83 -10.09 -12.06 -13.57
CA THR A 83 -9.85 -11.96 -15.00
C THR A 83 -9.17 -10.63 -15.29
N GLY A 84 -7.86 -10.67 -15.60
CA GLY A 84 -7.07 -9.50 -15.92
C GLY A 84 -7.46 -8.86 -17.25
N LEU A 85 -7.57 -7.54 -17.28
CA LEU A 85 -7.94 -6.76 -18.46
C LEU A 85 -6.82 -5.80 -18.86
N ALA A 86 -5.88 -6.27 -19.64
CA ALA A 86 -4.69 -5.55 -20.10
C ALA A 86 -4.98 -4.41 -21.11
N GLY A 87 -4.06 -3.46 -21.16
CA GLY A 87 -3.98 -2.40 -22.18
C GLY A 87 -4.90 -1.21 -21.94
N ASP A 88 -4.46 -0.04 -22.43
CA ASP A 88 -5.17 1.23 -22.32
C ASP A 88 -6.13 1.52 -23.50
N ARG A 89 -6.09 0.70 -24.56
CA ARG A 89 -6.83 0.88 -25.82
C ARG A 89 -6.40 2.12 -26.63
N ALA A 90 -5.24 2.69 -26.31
CA ALA A 90 -4.69 3.85 -27.00
C ALA A 90 -3.26 3.62 -27.49
N PHE A 91 -2.37 3.10 -26.64
CA PHE A 91 -0.96 2.91 -26.96
C PHE A 91 -0.43 1.51 -26.59
N ALA A 92 -0.49 1.10 -25.30
CA ALA A 92 0.10 -0.15 -24.85
C ALA A 92 -0.54 -0.66 -23.55
N ASP A 93 -0.01 -1.77 -23.05
CA ASP A 93 -0.20 -2.15 -21.65
C ASP A 93 0.89 -1.59 -20.77
N ASP A 94 0.60 -1.39 -19.47
CA ASP A 94 1.54 -1.04 -18.45
C ASP A 94 1.49 -2.08 -17.33
N HIS A 95 2.56 -2.85 -17.19
CA HIS A 95 2.65 -3.92 -16.20
C HIS A 95 2.80 -3.43 -14.75
N ALA A 96 3.09 -2.13 -14.55
CA ALA A 96 3.09 -1.49 -13.23
C ALA A 96 1.68 -1.37 -12.64
N VAL A 97 0.64 -1.49 -13.48
CA VAL A 97 -0.76 -1.50 -13.05
C VAL A 97 -1.40 -2.81 -13.47
N MET A 98 -1.87 -3.59 -12.51
CA MET A 98 -2.75 -4.71 -12.78
C MET A 98 -4.20 -4.31 -12.51
N GLY A 99 -5.14 -4.92 -13.22
CA GLY A 99 -6.55 -4.69 -12.98
C GLY A 99 -7.42 -5.61 -13.81
N GLY A 100 -8.66 -5.78 -13.35
CA GLY A 100 -9.60 -6.69 -13.95
C GLY A 100 -10.90 -6.80 -13.17
N ILE A 101 -11.71 -7.78 -13.57
CA ILE A 101 -12.93 -8.17 -12.86
C ILE A 101 -12.61 -9.35 -11.97
N ALA A 102 -13.22 -9.40 -10.78
CA ALA A 102 -13.07 -10.46 -9.81
C ALA A 102 -14.32 -10.62 -8.96
N ARG A 103 -14.32 -11.60 -8.06
CA ARG A 103 -15.30 -11.69 -6.98
C ARG A 103 -14.62 -11.44 -5.63
N PHE A 104 -15.22 -10.58 -4.84
CA PHE A 104 -14.90 -10.40 -3.43
C PHE A 104 -16.08 -10.93 -2.61
N GLN A 105 -15.90 -12.05 -1.90
CA GLN A 105 -16.99 -12.71 -1.15
C GLN A 105 -18.27 -12.83 -2.00
N ASP A 106 -18.23 -13.51 -3.12
CA ASP A 106 -19.32 -13.68 -4.08
C ASP A 106 -19.84 -12.41 -4.78
N GLN A 107 -19.45 -11.20 -4.34
CA GLN A 107 -19.82 -9.97 -5.00
C GLN A 107 -18.87 -9.67 -6.19
N PRO A 108 -19.39 -9.49 -7.42
CA PRO A 108 -18.55 -9.04 -8.52
C PRO A 108 -18.03 -7.61 -8.26
N VAL A 109 -16.74 -7.42 -8.51
CA VAL A 109 -16.03 -6.16 -8.30
C VAL A 109 -15.02 -5.91 -9.42
N VAL A 110 -14.58 -4.66 -9.56
CA VAL A 110 -13.40 -4.31 -10.34
C VAL A 110 -12.25 -4.05 -9.37
N VAL A 111 -11.09 -4.69 -9.62
CA VAL A 111 -9.87 -4.51 -8.85
C VAL A 111 -8.83 -3.84 -9.73
N ILE A 112 -8.15 -2.82 -9.18
CA ILE A 112 -7.06 -2.09 -9.84
C ILE A 112 -5.96 -1.88 -8.81
N GLY A 113 -4.69 -2.10 -9.16
CA GLY A 113 -3.62 -1.83 -8.21
C GLY A 113 -2.25 -1.67 -8.84
N HIS A 114 -1.35 -1.04 -8.09
CA HIS A 114 0.05 -0.96 -8.45
C HIS A 114 0.75 -2.26 -8.09
N GLU A 115 1.49 -2.81 -9.04
CA GLU A 115 2.24 -4.04 -8.85
C GLU A 115 3.73 -3.78 -9.00
N LYS A 116 4.49 -4.03 -7.92
CA LYS A 116 5.93 -3.78 -7.88
C LYS A 116 6.78 -4.95 -8.39
N GLY A 117 6.25 -6.16 -8.32
CA GLY A 117 7.02 -7.40 -8.53
C GLY A 117 7.86 -7.80 -7.31
N ASN A 118 8.20 -9.08 -7.22
CA ASN A 118 8.84 -9.70 -6.04
C ASN A 118 10.32 -10.06 -6.27
N ASP A 119 10.78 -10.09 -7.51
CA ASP A 119 12.18 -10.35 -7.86
C ASP A 119 12.71 -9.24 -8.79
N THR A 120 14.01 -9.21 -9.03
CA THR A 120 14.66 -8.17 -9.83
C THR A 120 14.07 -8.06 -11.24
N LYS A 121 13.76 -9.18 -11.89
CA LYS A 121 13.23 -9.20 -13.25
C LYS A 121 11.84 -8.60 -13.31
N THR A 122 10.95 -9.07 -12.45
CA THR A 122 9.57 -8.59 -12.39
C THR A 122 9.48 -7.15 -11.90
N ARG A 123 10.36 -6.71 -11.00
CA ARG A 123 10.45 -5.30 -10.57
C ARG A 123 10.83 -4.37 -11.72
N ILE A 124 11.81 -4.75 -12.54
CA ILE A 124 12.21 -3.98 -13.73
C ILE A 124 11.05 -3.93 -14.74
N GLU A 125 10.41 -5.06 -15.03
CA GLU A 125 9.28 -5.15 -15.95
C GLU A 125 8.12 -4.25 -15.53
N ARG A 126 7.89 -4.12 -14.21
CA ARG A 126 6.80 -3.35 -13.60
C ARG A 126 7.21 -1.93 -13.16
N ASN A 127 8.37 -1.45 -13.61
CA ASN A 127 8.92 -0.14 -13.21
C ASN A 127 8.85 0.10 -11.69
N PHE A 128 9.02 -0.91 -10.86
CA PHE A 128 8.92 -0.79 -9.39
C PHE A 128 7.56 -0.23 -8.91
N GLY A 129 6.49 -0.49 -9.65
CA GLY A 129 5.15 0.05 -9.36
C GLY A 129 4.93 1.49 -9.83
N MET A 130 5.88 2.09 -10.55
CA MET A 130 5.74 3.43 -11.13
C MET A 130 5.00 3.36 -12.46
N ALA A 131 3.72 3.73 -12.44
CA ALA A 131 2.87 3.67 -13.62
C ALA A 131 3.25 4.74 -14.67
N ARG A 132 3.15 4.32 -15.94
CA ARG A 132 3.19 5.16 -17.13
C ARG A 132 1.78 5.66 -17.48
N PRO A 133 1.60 6.58 -18.45
CA PRO A 133 0.27 7.05 -18.87
C PRO A 133 -0.71 5.93 -19.20
N GLU A 134 -0.20 4.84 -19.77
CA GLU A 134 -0.97 3.67 -20.15
C GLU A 134 -1.62 2.97 -18.93
N GLY A 135 -0.93 2.95 -17.79
CA GLY A 135 -1.45 2.40 -16.55
C GLY A 135 -2.65 3.19 -16.01
N TYR A 136 -2.56 4.53 -16.02
CA TYR A 136 -3.67 5.39 -15.61
C TYR A 136 -4.84 5.31 -16.59
N ARG A 137 -4.59 5.29 -17.90
CA ARG A 137 -5.65 5.11 -18.91
C ARG A 137 -6.33 3.73 -18.82
N LYS A 138 -5.56 2.68 -18.51
CA LYS A 138 -6.12 1.36 -18.20
C LYS A 138 -7.06 1.42 -16.99
N ALA A 139 -6.65 2.10 -15.91
CA ALA A 139 -7.47 2.29 -14.74
C ALA A 139 -8.77 3.05 -15.05
N ILE A 140 -8.70 4.14 -15.82
CA ILE A 140 -9.88 4.88 -16.29
C ILE A 140 -10.86 3.96 -17.01
N ARG A 141 -10.35 3.17 -17.96
CA ARG A 141 -11.17 2.20 -18.73
C ARG A 141 -11.86 1.17 -17.83
N LEU A 142 -11.15 0.68 -16.80
CA LEU A 142 -11.71 -0.26 -15.84
C LEU A 142 -12.76 0.39 -14.94
N MET A 143 -12.54 1.63 -14.54
CA MET A 143 -13.53 2.43 -13.80
C MET A 143 -14.77 2.73 -14.63
N ASP A 144 -14.64 3.01 -15.94
CA ASP A 144 -15.78 3.15 -16.87
C ASP A 144 -16.60 1.85 -16.95
N LEU A 145 -15.90 0.72 -17.03
CA LEU A 145 -16.55 -0.59 -17.03
C LEU A 145 -17.29 -0.83 -15.71
N ALA A 146 -16.66 -0.54 -14.58
CA ALA A 146 -17.26 -0.66 -13.27
C ALA A 146 -18.54 0.19 -13.14
N ASP A 147 -18.49 1.44 -13.56
CA ASP A 147 -19.64 2.36 -13.51
C ASP A 147 -20.79 1.88 -14.39
N ARG A 148 -20.47 1.44 -15.61
CA ARG A 148 -21.45 0.90 -16.55
C ARG A 148 -22.17 -0.34 -16.04
N PHE A 149 -21.46 -1.25 -15.40
CA PHE A 149 -22.02 -2.52 -14.88
C PHE A 149 -22.40 -2.45 -13.39
N ARG A 150 -22.31 -1.27 -12.77
CA ARG A 150 -22.63 -1.05 -11.36
C ARG A 150 -21.82 -1.92 -10.41
N LEU A 151 -20.54 -2.13 -10.72
CA LEU A 151 -19.62 -2.89 -9.90
C LEU A 151 -18.84 -1.97 -8.96
N PRO A 152 -18.68 -2.30 -7.68
CA PRO A 152 -17.76 -1.58 -6.80
C PRO A 152 -16.34 -1.66 -7.34
N VAL A 153 -15.55 -0.62 -7.10
CA VAL A 153 -14.13 -0.57 -7.44
C VAL A 153 -13.30 -0.65 -6.17
N ILE A 154 -12.32 -1.52 -6.17
CA ILE A 154 -11.33 -1.66 -5.10
C ILE A 154 -9.96 -1.34 -5.69
N THR A 155 -9.25 -0.36 -5.11
CA THR A 155 -7.90 -0.02 -5.53
C THR A 155 -6.88 -0.38 -4.46
N LEU A 156 -5.76 -0.99 -4.87
CA LEU A 156 -4.62 -1.35 -4.03
C LEU A 156 -3.43 -0.48 -4.42
N VAL A 157 -3.02 0.42 -3.54
CA VAL A 157 -2.00 1.42 -3.81
C VAL A 157 -0.66 1.00 -3.23
N ASP A 158 0.33 0.82 -4.10
CA ASP A 158 1.72 0.56 -3.71
C ASP A 158 2.69 1.09 -4.78
N THR A 159 2.97 2.37 -4.74
CA THR A 159 3.84 3.05 -5.70
C THR A 159 4.69 4.12 -5.03
N PRO A 160 5.97 4.27 -5.39
CA PRO A 160 6.77 5.43 -4.99
C PRO A 160 6.38 6.72 -5.72
N GLY A 161 5.56 6.62 -6.77
CA GLY A 161 5.08 7.73 -7.60
C GLY A 161 4.84 7.32 -9.04
N ALA A 162 4.50 8.30 -9.89
CA ALA A 162 4.39 8.09 -11.32
C ALA A 162 5.77 7.95 -11.98
N TYR A 163 5.87 7.21 -13.07
CA TYR A 163 7.12 7.05 -13.80
C TYR A 163 7.60 8.39 -14.40
N PRO A 164 8.81 8.88 -14.05
CA PRO A 164 9.28 10.23 -14.40
C PRO A 164 10.05 10.28 -15.72
N GLY A 165 10.01 9.21 -16.52
CA GLY A 165 10.83 9.13 -17.73
C GLY A 165 10.27 9.94 -18.91
N LYS A 166 11.16 10.39 -19.82
CA LYS A 166 10.84 11.17 -21.01
C LYS A 166 9.67 10.59 -21.82
N GLY A 167 9.67 9.29 -22.06
CA GLY A 167 8.59 8.63 -22.81
C GLY A 167 7.22 8.69 -22.11
N ALA A 168 7.15 8.86 -20.80
CA ALA A 168 5.89 9.09 -20.11
C ALA A 168 5.40 10.54 -20.31
N GLU A 169 6.31 11.52 -20.22
CA GLU A 169 5.97 12.92 -20.50
C GLU A 169 5.49 13.11 -21.94
N GLU A 170 6.16 12.52 -22.93
CA GLU A 170 5.77 12.56 -24.34
C GLU A 170 4.38 11.98 -24.61
N ARG A 171 3.91 11.07 -23.77
CA ARG A 171 2.59 10.44 -23.88
C ARG A 171 1.55 10.97 -22.89
N GLY A 172 1.83 12.12 -22.23
CA GLY A 172 0.87 12.83 -21.41
C GLY A 172 0.71 12.27 -20.00
N GLN A 173 1.81 12.09 -19.25
CA GLN A 173 1.80 11.56 -17.89
C GLN A 173 0.89 12.37 -16.95
N ALA A 174 1.08 13.69 -16.93
CA ALA A 174 0.29 14.57 -16.07
C ALA A 174 -1.21 14.55 -16.42
N GLU A 175 -1.54 14.54 -17.70
CA GLU A 175 -2.92 14.44 -18.20
C GLU A 175 -3.56 13.11 -17.79
N ALA A 176 -2.85 11.99 -17.96
CA ALA A 176 -3.37 10.67 -17.62
C ALA A 176 -3.64 10.53 -16.10
N ILE A 177 -2.77 11.09 -15.25
CA ILE A 177 -2.97 11.16 -13.79
C ILE A 177 -4.20 12.00 -13.46
N ALA A 178 -4.30 13.21 -14.03
CA ALA A 178 -5.44 14.11 -13.79
C ALA A 178 -6.77 13.48 -14.22
N ARG A 179 -6.81 12.84 -15.39
CA ARG A 179 -8.00 12.12 -15.88
C ARG A 179 -8.38 10.93 -15.01
N SER A 180 -7.40 10.20 -14.46
CA SER A 180 -7.70 9.12 -13.53
C SER A 180 -8.32 9.65 -12.24
N THR A 181 -7.78 10.74 -11.70
CA THR A 181 -8.35 11.43 -10.52
C THR A 181 -9.76 11.94 -10.79
N GLU A 182 -9.98 12.59 -11.94
CA GLU A 182 -11.31 13.05 -12.38
C GLU A 182 -12.29 11.88 -12.48
N LYS A 183 -11.85 10.75 -13.07
CA LYS A 183 -12.67 9.55 -13.18
C LYS A 183 -13.06 9.00 -11.79
N CYS A 184 -12.12 8.92 -10.86
CA CYS A 184 -12.42 8.55 -9.49
C CYS A 184 -13.53 9.44 -8.89
N LEU A 185 -13.52 10.75 -9.13
CA LEU A 185 -14.52 11.70 -8.62
C LEU A 185 -15.86 11.60 -9.33
N ALA A 186 -15.93 11.01 -10.51
CA ALA A 186 -17.11 11.00 -11.38
C ALA A 186 -17.93 9.70 -11.33
N ILE A 187 -17.33 8.55 -11.04
CA ILE A 187 -18.04 7.26 -11.07
C ILE A 187 -19.11 7.17 -9.99
N GLY A 188 -20.27 6.62 -10.36
CA GLY A 188 -21.46 6.48 -9.50
C GLY A 188 -21.52 5.16 -8.71
N VAL A 189 -20.38 4.47 -8.57
CA VAL A 189 -20.27 3.22 -7.80
C VAL A 189 -19.39 3.40 -6.56
N PRO A 190 -19.50 2.53 -5.54
CA PRO A 190 -18.55 2.53 -4.43
C PRO A 190 -17.12 2.41 -4.91
N LEU A 191 -16.25 3.30 -4.46
CA LEU A 191 -14.81 3.26 -4.69
C LEU A 191 -14.09 3.21 -3.35
N ILE A 192 -13.33 2.15 -3.15
CA ILE A 192 -12.54 1.90 -1.95
C ILE A 192 -11.06 1.82 -2.34
N SER A 193 -10.21 2.50 -1.60
CA SER A 193 -8.75 2.45 -1.78
C SER A 193 -8.06 1.95 -0.53
N VAL A 194 -7.06 1.10 -0.71
CA VAL A 194 -6.18 0.64 0.37
C VAL A 194 -4.73 0.90 0.01
N VAL A 195 -4.03 1.69 0.81
CA VAL A 195 -2.58 1.87 0.69
C VAL A 195 -1.91 0.72 1.41
N ILE A 196 -1.31 -0.21 0.66
CA ILE A 196 -0.73 -1.46 1.16
C ILE A 196 0.79 -1.38 1.42
N GLY A 197 1.45 -0.37 0.89
CA GLY A 197 2.87 -0.10 1.05
C GLY A 197 3.15 1.40 0.94
N GLU A 198 3.60 1.87 -0.22
CA GLU A 198 3.84 3.28 -0.47
C GLU A 198 2.70 3.91 -1.28
N GLY A 199 2.21 5.07 -0.83
CA GLY A 199 1.31 5.92 -1.58
C GLY A 199 2.04 7.18 -2.06
N GLY A 200 2.77 7.10 -3.18
CA GLY A 200 3.60 8.20 -3.66
C GLY A 200 2.88 9.14 -4.63
N SER A 201 2.78 10.42 -4.25
CA SER A 201 2.47 11.54 -5.13
C SER A 201 1.21 11.36 -6.00
N GLY A 202 1.20 11.94 -7.20
CA GLY A 202 0.12 11.82 -8.18
C GLY A 202 -0.20 10.38 -8.58
N GLY A 203 0.80 9.49 -8.55
CA GLY A 203 0.60 8.06 -8.80
C GLY A 203 -0.40 7.43 -7.85
N ALA A 204 -0.28 7.74 -6.57
CA ALA A 204 -1.21 7.27 -5.55
C ALA A 204 -2.57 7.98 -5.61
N VAL A 205 -2.59 9.31 -5.75
CA VAL A 205 -3.82 10.13 -5.80
C VAL A 205 -4.74 9.67 -6.93
N ALA A 206 -4.16 9.30 -8.09
CA ALA A 206 -4.89 8.81 -9.25
C ALA A 206 -5.74 7.56 -8.98
N PHE A 207 -5.48 6.83 -7.89
CA PHE A 207 -6.21 5.62 -7.48
C PHE A 207 -6.86 5.76 -6.09
N ALA A 208 -6.36 6.68 -5.26
CA ALA A 208 -6.81 6.87 -3.88
C ALA A 208 -7.89 7.95 -3.71
N THR A 209 -8.36 8.57 -4.79
CA THR A 209 -9.46 9.55 -4.74
C THR A 209 -10.79 8.82 -4.59
N ALA A 210 -11.02 8.22 -3.41
CA ALA A 210 -12.04 7.21 -3.13
C ALA A 210 -13.06 7.66 -2.06
N ASN A 211 -14.23 7.01 -2.02
CA ASN A 211 -15.22 7.21 -0.93
C ASN A 211 -14.63 6.84 0.42
N ARG A 212 -13.87 5.75 0.46
CA ARG A 212 -13.17 5.30 1.66
C ARG A 212 -11.73 4.98 1.31
N VAL A 213 -10.82 5.49 2.13
CA VAL A 213 -9.39 5.23 2.03
C VAL A 213 -8.91 4.59 3.32
N ALA A 214 -8.36 3.40 3.21
CA ALA A 214 -7.66 2.74 4.29
C ALA A 214 -6.15 2.70 4.04
N MET A 215 -5.38 2.61 5.11
CA MET A 215 -3.94 2.38 5.04
C MET A 215 -3.55 1.27 6.00
N LEU A 216 -2.60 0.44 5.61
CA LEU A 216 -1.92 -0.45 6.54
C LEU A 216 -1.15 0.37 7.59
N GLU A 217 -1.02 -0.17 8.80
CA GLU A 217 -0.47 0.54 9.97
C GLU A 217 0.94 1.10 9.75
N HIS A 218 1.74 0.39 8.95
CA HIS A 218 3.12 0.76 8.63
C HIS A 218 3.30 1.16 7.16
N SER A 219 2.21 1.38 6.43
CA SER A 219 2.27 2.02 5.12
C SER A 219 2.45 3.54 5.25
N VAL A 220 2.87 4.18 4.16
CA VAL A 220 3.10 5.63 4.09
C VAL A 220 2.37 6.22 2.89
N TYR A 221 1.88 7.48 3.03
CA TYR A 221 1.23 8.17 1.93
C TYR A 221 1.67 9.65 1.94
N SER A 222 2.28 10.10 0.87
CA SER A 222 2.89 11.43 0.80
C SER A 222 2.95 11.97 -0.63
N VAL A 223 2.97 13.30 -0.75
CA VAL A 223 3.17 14.00 -2.03
C VAL A 223 4.57 13.80 -2.62
N ILE A 224 5.55 13.50 -1.79
CA ILE A 224 6.96 13.31 -2.18
C ILE A 224 7.63 12.31 -1.23
N SER A 225 8.67 11.63 -1.68
CA SER A 225 9.50 10.80 -0.80
C SER A 225 10.29 11.66 0.20
N PRO A 226 10.60 11.16 1.40
CA PRO A 226 11.45 11.88 2.37
C PRO A 226 12.80 12.30 1.78
N GLU A 227 13.42 11.45 0.97
CA GLU A 227 14.71 11.74 0.31
C GLU A 227 14.56 12.88 -0.70
N GLY A 228 13.48 12.87 -1.51
CA GLY A 228 13.18 13.94 -2.45
C GLY A 228 12.90 15.27 -1.74
N CYS A 229 12.12 15.23 -0.67
CA CYS A 229 11.83 16.39 0.17
C CYS A 229 13.11 16.98 0.78
N ALA A 230 13.95 16.12 1.35
CA ALA A 230 15.23 16.51 1.94
C ALA A 230 16.15 17.18 0.90
N SER A 231 16.26 16.58 -0.27
CA SER A 231 17.07 17.10 -1.38
C SER A 231 16.60 18.48 -1.86
N ILE A 232 15.29 18.71 -1.93
CA ILE A 232 14.72 19.98 -2.41
C ILE A 232 14.85 21.07 -1.33
N LEU A 233 14.44 20.79 -0.08
CA LEU A 233 14.34 21.79 0.97
C LEU A 233 15.68 22.09 1.65
N TRP A 234 16.48 21.07 1.90
CA TRP A 234 17.75 21.22 2.61
C TRP A 234 18.99 21.04 1.71
N LYS A 235 18.81 20.66 0.45
CA LYS A 235 19.91 20.29 -0.47
C LYS A 235 20.82 19.21 0.09
N ASP A 236 20.28 18.37 0.95
CA ASP A 236 20.96 17.32 1.68
C ASP A 236 20.02 16.11 1.84
N ALA A 237 20.26 15.04 1.09
CA ALA A 237 19.45 13.83 1.10
C ALA A 237 19.54 13.07 2.45
N GLU A 238 20.59 13.31 3.25
CA GLU A 238 20.78 12.66 4.56
C GLU A 238 19.76 13.12 5.60
N LYS A 239 19.11 14.26 5.36
CA LYS A 239 18.01 14.77 6.20
C LYS A 239 16.65 14.12 5.94
N MET A 240 16.64 12.93 5.34
CA MET A 240 15.41 12.19 5.05
C MET A 240 14.62 11.81 6.33
N ARG A 241 15.27 11.68 7.48
CA ARG A 241 14.60 11.38 8.76
C ARG A 241 13.75 12.55 9.23
N GLU A 242 14.32 13.74 9.25
CA GLU A 242 13.64 14.99 9.57
C GLU A 242 12.53 15.30 8.55
N ALA A 243 12.79 15.02 7.26
CA ALA A 243 11.80 15.15 6.22
C ALA A 243 10.61 14.21 6.43
N ALA A 244 10.85 12.95 6.81
CA ALA A 244 9.78 11.99 7.10
C ALA A 244 8.88 12.45 8.25
N GLU A 245 9.45 13.05 9.29
CA GLU A 245 8.68 13.62 10.42
C GLU A 245 7.87 14.85 9.98
N ALA A 246 8.49 15.76 9.25
CA ALA A 246 7.84 16.99 8.78
C ALA A 246 6.68 16.72 7.82
N LEU A 247 6.80 15.72 6.96
CA LEU A 247 5.79 15.34 5.95
C LEU A 247 4.50 14.75 6.54
N ARG A 248 4.49 14.32 7.81
CA ARG A 248 3.31 13.71 8.46
C ARG A 248 2.69 12.58 7.63
N LEU A 249 3.52 11.69 7.08
CA LEU A 249 3.17 10.70 6.07
C LEU A 249 2.67 9.35 6.62
N THR A 250 2.61 9.19 7.95
CA THR A 250 2.20 7.92 8.56
C THR A 250 0.67 7.76 8.58
N ALA A 251 0.19 6.52 8.63
CA ALA A 251 -1.24 6.24 8.72
C ALA A 251 -1.88 6.95 9.94
N GLN A 252 -1.16 7.05 11.06
CA GLN A 252 -1.62 7.70 12.27
C GLN A 252 -1.75 9.22 12.09
N ASP A 253 -0.80 9.87 11.43
CA ASP A 253 -0.87 11.29 11.12
C ASP A 253 -2.02 11.60 10.17
N LEU A 254 -2.13 10.82 9.09
CA LEU A 254 -3.13 11.03 8.05
C LEU A 254 -4.56 10.77 8.53
N GLN A 255 -4.74 9.83 9.46
CA GLN A 255 -6.03 9.65 10.11
C GLN A 255 -6.41 10.84 10.99
N LYS A 256 -5.46 11.38 11.77
CA LYS A 256 -5.69 12.60 12.58
C LYS A 256 -6.04 13.81 11.72
N LEU A 257 -5.40 13.93 10.55
CA LEU A 257 -5.67 14.99 9.58
C LEU A 257 -6.97 14.77 8.77
N GLY A 258 -7.61 13.61 8.89
CA GLY A 258 -8.83 13.27 8.14
C GLY A 258 -8.59 12.98 6.67
N ILE A 259 -7.36 12.66 6.28
CA ILE A 259 -6.98 12.27 4.90
C ILE A 259 -7.41 10.83 4.61
N ILE A 260 -7.27 9.94 5.60
CA ILE A 260 -7.71 8.55 5.52
C ILE A 260 -8.82 8.25 6.51
N ASP A 261 -9.65 7.26 6.20
CA ASP A 261 -10.81 6.87 7.01
C ASP A 261 -10.47 5.78 8.03
N ARG A 262 -9.53 4.90 7.70
CA ARG A 262 -9.24 3.71 8.51
C ARG A 262 -7.78 3.29 8.46
N ILE A 263 -7.25 2.91 9.63
CA ILE A 263 -5.99 2.18 9.74
C ILE A 263 -6.29 0.70 9.84
N VAL A 264 -5.66 -0.10 8.98
CA VAL A 264 -5.68 -1.56 9.04
C VAL A 264 -4.48 -2.01 9.86
N LYS A 265 -4.73 -2.63 11.00
CA LYS A 265 -3.67 -3.14 11.88
C LYS A 265 -2.87 -4.23 11.17
N GLU A 266 -1.57 -4.18 11.34
CA GLU A 266 -0.65 -5.19 10.84
C GLU A 266 -0.30 -6.21 11.94
N PRO A 267 0.08 -7.44 11.54
CA PRO A 267 0.66 -8.41 12.46
C PRO A 267 1.91 -7.86 13.15
N MET A 268 2.29 -8.47 14.27
CA MET A 268 3.51 -8.12 14.97
C MET A 268 4.73 -8.25 14.05
N GLY A 269 5.49 -7.17 13.92
CA GLY A 269 6.64 -7.11 13.02
C GLY A 269 6.29 -6.77 11.57
N GLY A 270 5.04 -6.37 11.28
CA GLY A 270 4.60 -5.90 9.97
C GLY A 270 4.08 -7.02 9.03
N ALA A 271 3.53 -6.60 7.91
CA ALA A 271 2.91 -7.49 6.93
C ALA A 271 3.90 -8.52 6.33
N GLN A 272 5.19 -8.19 6.25
CA GLN A 272 6.24 -9.08 5.75
C GLN A 272 6.47 -10.32 6.62
N ARG A 273 6.18 -10.26 7.93
CA ARG A 273 6.36 -11.39 8.85
C ARG A 273 5.17 -12.36 8.85
N ALA A 274 3.97 -11.85 8.58
CA ALA A 274 2.76 -12.66 8.50
C ALA A 274 1.84 -12.18 7.35
N PRO A 275 2.24 -12.41 6.08
CA PRO A 275 1.54 -11.90 4.90
C PRO A 275 0.06 -12.28 4.87
N LYS A 276 -0.26 -13.53 5.20
CA LYS A 276 -1.64 -14.02 5.21
C LYS A 276 -2.53 -13.26 6.19
N GLU A 277 -2.04 -13.01 7.41
CA GLU A 277 -2.81 -12.27 8.42
C GLU A 277 -3.04 -10.81 8.00
N ALA A 278 -2.03 -10.18 7.38
CA ALA A 278 -2.16 -8.83 6.84
C ALA A 278 -3.18 -8.76 5.69
N ILE A 279 -3.16 -9.75 4.78
CA ILE A 279 -4.12 -9.87 3.68
C ILE A 279 -5.53 -10.04 4.24
N ASP A 280 -5.73 -10.96 5.20
CA ASP A 280 -7.03 -11.21 5.84
C ASP A 280 -7.55 -9.93 6.56
N ALA A 281 -6.67 -9.16 7.20
CA ALA A 281 -7.03 -7.89 7.84
C ALA A 281 -7.51 -6.84 6.82
N VAL A 282 -6.84 -6.75 5.67
CA VAL A 282 -7.27 -5.89 4.55
C VAL A 282 -8.64 -6.34 4.01
N GLY A 283 -8.87 -7.63 3.86
CA GLY A 283 -10.16 -8.18 3.44
C GLY A 283 -11.30 -7.73 4.37
N LYS A 284 -11.11 -7.85 5.69
CA LYS A 284 -12.10 -7.39 6.69
C LYS A 284 -12.34 -5.88 6.60
N ALA A 285 -11.31 -5.09 6.34
CA ALA A 285 -11.45 -3.64 6.19
C ALA A 285 -12.23 -3.28 4.92
N ILE A 286 -11.95 -3.94 3.79
CA ILE A 286 -12.68 -3.76 2.53
C ILE A 286 -14.15 -4.12 2.73
N GLU A 287 -14.47 -5.27 3.35
CA GLU A 287 -15.83 -5.69 3.63
C GLU A 287 -16.61 -4.64 4.44
N ALA A 288 -16.00 -4.13 5.52
CA ALA A 288 -16.62 -3.10 6.34
C ALA A 288 -16.89 -1.81 5.56
N MET A 289 -15.92 -1.36 4.74
CA MET A 289 -16.06 -0.16 3.91
C MET A 289 -17.11 -0.33 2.79
N LEU A 290 -17.23 -1.52 2.20
CA LEU A 290 -18.31 -1.83 1.24
C LEU A 290 -19.67 -1.78 1.91
N LYS A 291 -19.81 -2.32 3.13
CA LYS A 291 -21.04 -2.26 3.92
C LYS A 291 -21.45 -0.82 4.23
N ASP A 292 -20.51 0.07 4.57
CA ASP A 292 -20.76 1.49 4.83
C ASP A 292 -21.33 2.23 3.61
N LEU A 293 -21.03 1.74 2.41
CA LEU A 293 -21.47 2.35 1.15
C LEU A 293 -22.65 1.64 0.50
N ALA A 294 -23.06 0.49 1.04
CA ALA A 294 -24.12 -0.33 0.48
C ALA A 294 -25.45 0.45 0.40
N GLY A 295 -26.19 0.27 -0.69
CA GLY A 295 -27.50 0.89 -0.90
C GLY A 295 -27.47 2.39 -1.20
N LYS A 296 -26.34 3.07 -1.17
CA LYS A 296 -26.23 4.47 -1.57
C LYS A 296 -26.48 4.64 -3.07
N LYS A 297 -27.25 5.66 -3.43
CA LYS A 297 -27.49 6.02 -4.84
C LYS A 297 -26.23 6.61 -5.47
N PRO A 298 -26.05 6.51 -6.81
CA PRO A 298 -24.89 7.03 -7.52
C PRO A 298 -24.54 8.49 -7.18
N ASP A 299 -25.52 9.39 -7.24
CA ASP A 299 -25.31 10.81 -6.94
C ASP A 299 -24.88 11.04 -5.48
N ALA A 300 -25.38 10.22 -4.54
CA ALA A 300 -24.97 10.29 -3.15
C ALA A 300 -23.51 9.83 -2.98
N LEU A 301 -23.06 8.80 -3.71
CA LEU A 301 -21.67 8.34 -3.70
C LEU A 301 -20.72 9.39 -4.28
N ILE A 302 -21.10 10.03 -5.39
CA ILE A 302 -20.34 11.11 -6.02
C ILE A 302 -20.23 12.30 -5.06
N LYS A 303 -21.35 12.72 -4.47
CA LYS A 303 -21.39 13.84 -3.52
C LYS A 303 -20.55 13.55 -2.27
N ASP A 304 -20.73 12.37 -1.65
CA ASP A 304 -19.96 11.92 -0.48
C ASP A 304 -18.44 11.99 -0.74
N ARG A 305 -18.01 11.48 -1.90
CA ARG A 305 -16.63 11.49 -2.31
C ARG A 305 -16.09 12.89 -2.53
N ARG A 306 -16.77 13.73 -3.30
CA ARG A 306 -16.36 15.13 -3.57
C ARG A 306 -16.28 15.95 -2.31
N GLN A 307 -17.30 15.85 -1.44
CA GLN A 307 -17.35 16.59 -0.19
C GLN A 307 -16.17 16.23 0.73
N LYS A 308 -15.83 14.92 0.82
CA LYS A 308 -14.66 14.47 1.57
C LYS A 308 -13.37 15.21 1.18
N PHE A 309 -13.10 15.35 -0.13
CA PHE A 309 -11.90 16.05 -0.61
C PHE A 309 -11.98 17.56 -0.42
N LEU A 310 -13.15 18.17 -0.50
CA LEU A 310 -13.34 19.59 -0.20
C LEU A 310 -13.14 19.90 1.28
N ASP A 311 -13.46 18.97 2.17
CA ASP A 311 -13.28 19.10 3.63
C ASP A 311 -11.82 18.89 4.08
N MET A 312 -10.97 18.30 3.22
CA MET A 312 -9.56 18.11 3.52
C MET A 312 -8.85 19.47 3.64
N GLY A 313 -8.00 19.59 4.67
CA GLY A 313 -7.28 20.83 4.98
C GLY A 313 -8.03 21.76 5.94
N ALA A 314 -9.36 21.70 6.05
CA ALA A 314 -10.12 22.54 6.98
C ALA A 314 -9.70 22.32 8.45
N LYS A 315 -9.38 21.08 8.82
CA LYS A 315 -8.90 20.73 10.18
C LYS A 315 -7.42 21.08 10.41
N GLY A 316 -6.61 21.19 9.37
CA GLY A 316 -5.19 21.50 9.47
C GLY A 316 -4.86 22.99 9.48
N LEU A 317 -5.80 23.83 9.02
CA LEU A 317 -5.64 25.29 9.01
C LEU A 317 -6.07 25.96 10.33
N ALA A 318 -6.70 25.22 11.24
CA ALA A 318 -7.18 25.70 12.54
C ALA A 318 -6.24 25.37 13.72
N ALA A 319 -5.01 24.90 13.44
CA ALA A 319 -4.03 24.55 14.45
C ALA A 319 -2.82 25.49 14.44
#